data_38cbea05659cd101677c458578dd34f6
#
_entry.id   38cbea05659cd101677c458578dd34f6
#
_cell.length_a   1.000
_cell.length_b   1.000
_cell.length_c   1.000
_cell.angle_alpha   90.00
_cell.angle_beta   90.00
_cell.angle_gamma   90.00
#
_symmetry.space_group_name_H-M   'P 1'
#
loop_
_entity.id
_entity.type
_entity.pdbx_description
1 polymer ?
#
loop_
_entity_poly.entity_id
_entity_poly.type
_entity_poly.pdbx_seq_one_letter_code
_entity_poly.pdbx_strand_id
1 'polypeptide(L)'
;IECNVRVARAFPFVSKTLDHDFVAMATRVIVGEMVQPVDVLNGCGKVGVKVPQFSFSRLAGADFMLGVEMASTGEVACFGDNRFEAYLKSMMSTGFTIPEKSILLSIGTFKVSFPKHST
;
A
#
# COMPACT_ATOMS: atom_id res chain seq x y z
N ILE A 1 -11.31 9.62 -9.50
CA ILE A 1 -11.62 8.25 -9.02
C ILE A 1 -11.90 7.39 -10.23
N GLU A 2 -11.29 6.23 -10.30
CA GLU A 2 -11.41 5.27 -11.39
C GLU A 2 -11.90 3.93 -10.84
N CYS A 3 -12.77 3.27 -11.58
CA CYS A 3 -13.24 1.92 -11.28
C CYS A 3 -12.83 0.96 -12.40
N ASN A 4 -12.01 -0.04 -12.09
CA ASN A 4 -11.59 -1.05 -13.05
C ASN A 4 -12.44 -2.30 -12.89
N VAL A 5 -13.36 -2.53 -13.83
CA VAL A 5 -14.27 -3.71 -13.85
C VAL A 5 -13.56 -4.91 -14.50
N ARG A 6 -12.39 -5.27 -13.97
CA ARG A 6 -11.54 -6.35 -14.46
C ARG A 6 -10.56 -6.77 -13.36
N VAL A 7 -9.88 -7.90 -13.52
CA VAL A 7 -8.76 -8.25 -12.66
C VAL A 7 -7.66 -7.18 -12.80
N ALA A 8 -7.18 -6.66 -11.68
CA ALA A 8 -6.19 -5.61 -11.58
C ALA A 8 -5.12 -5.99 -10.56
N ARG A 9 -4.02 -5.22 -10.49
CA ARG A 9 -2.93 -5.44 -9.52
C ARG A 9 -3.37 -5.37 -8.05
N ALA A 10 -4.54 -4.79 -7.78
CA ALA A 10 -5.12 -4.79 -6.44
C ALA A 10 -5.49 -6.19 -5.94
N PHE A 11 -5.89 -7.12 -6.81
CA PHE A 11 -6.32 -8.46 -6.42
C PHE A 11 -5.26 -9.27 -5.68
N PRO A 12 -3.99 -9.38 -6.15
CA PRO A 12 -2.94 -10.06 -5.40
C PRO A 12 -2.65 -9.40 -4.04
N PHE A 13 -2.72 -8.07 -3.95
CA PHE A 13 -2.52 -7.34 -2.71
C PHE A 13 -3.63 -7.65 -1.70
N VAL A 14 -4.89 -7.57 -2.12
CA VAL A 14 -6.05 -7.86 -1.27
C VAL A 14 -6.06 -9.33 -0.87
N SER A 15 -5.75 -10.25 -1.79
CA SER A 15 -5.67 -11.68 -1.52
C SER A 15 -4.63 -11.99 -0.43
N LYS A 16 -3.45 -11.38 -0.49
CA LYS A 16 -2.40 -11.55 0.52
C LYS A 16 -2.73 -10.88 1.86
N THR A 17 -3.42 -9.74 1.82
CA THR A 17 -3.82 -9.02 3.03
C THR A 17 -4.89 -9.78 3.81
N LEU A 18 -5.81 -10.43 3.09
CA LEU A 18 -6.95 -11.15 3.69
C LEU A 18 -6.75 -12.67 3.74
N ASP A 19 -5.57 -13.15 3.34
CA ASP A 19 -5.22 -14.56 3.30
C ASP A 19 -6.25 -15.41 2.54
N HIS A 20 -6.76 -14.87 1.43
CA HIS A 20 -7.76 -15.51 0.60
C HIS A 20 -7.52 -15.27 -0.88
N ASP A 21 -7.56 -16.33 -1.70
CA ASP A 21 -7.32 -16.22 -3.15
C ASP A 21 -8.56 -15.70 -3.91
N PHE A 22 -8.70 -14.39 -3.95
CA PHE A 22 -9.77 -13.73 -4.71
C PHE A 22 -9.63 -13.87 -6.22
N VAL A 23 -8.43 -14.14 -6.74
CA VAL A 23 -8.22 -14.37 -8.17
C VAL A 23 -8.82 -15.71 -8.58
N ALA A 24 -8.54 -16.77 -7.81
CA ALA A 24 -9.16 -18.07 -8.02
C ALA A 24 -10.67 -18.01 -7.86
N MET A 25 -11.15 -17.29 -6.83
CA MET A 25 -12.59 -17.09 -6.61
C MET A 25 -13.27 -16.40 -7.80
N ALA A 26 -12.69 -15.29 -8.28
CA ALA A 26 -13.22 -14.58 -9.45
C ALA A 26 -13.20 -15.45 -10.72
N THR A 27 -12.16 -16.24 -10.93
CA THR A 27 -12.05 -17.16 -12.06
C THR A 27 -13.17 -18.21 -12.03
N ARG A 28 -13.45 -18.81 -10.88
CA ARG A 28 -14.54 -19.78 -10.72
C ARG A 28 -15.90 -19.15 -11.05
N VAL A 29 -16.16 -17.94 -10.56
CA VAL A 29 -17.40 -17.21 -10.89
C VAL A 29 -17.52 -16.95 -12.39
N ILE A 30 -16.43 -16.55 -13.05
CA ILE A 30 -16.41 -16.29 -14.50
C ILE A 30 -16.75 -17.55 -15.32
N VAL A 31 -16.29 -18.71 -14.90
CA VAL A 31 -16.60 -19.98 -15.59
C VAL A 31 -17.93 -20.60 -15.14
N GLY A 32 -18.71 -19.90 -14.32
CA GLY A 32 -20.06 -20.33 -13.91
C GLY A 32 -20.11 -21.28 -12.71
N GLU A 33 -19.00 -21.43 -11.98
CA GLU A 33 -19.00 -22.22 -10.75
C GLU A 33 -19.65 -21.46 -9.58
N MET A 34 -20.32 -22.21 -8.71
CA MET A 34 -20.83 -21.67 -7.45
C MET A 34 -19.68 -21.45 -6.47
N VAL A 35 -19.58 -20.24 -5.93
CA VAL A 35 -18.55 -19.85 -4.96
C VAL A 35 -19.21 -19.43 -3.65
N GLN A 36 -18.71 -19.90 -2.53
CA GLN A 36 -19.19 -19.48 -1.22
C GLN A 36 -18.71 -18.06 -0.90
N PRO A 37 -19.56 -17.20 -0.31
CA PRO A 37 -19.13 -15.89 0.18
C PRO A 37 -18.03 -16.02 1.22
N VAL A 38 -17.10 -15.06 1.22
CA VAL A 38 -16.01 -14.97 2.19
C VAL A 38 -16.28 -13.80 3.12
N ASP A 39 -16.19 -14.03 4.43
CA ASP A 39 -16.23 -12.96 5.42
C ASP A 39 -14.87 -12.25 5.46
N VAL A 40 -14.83 -11.07 4.83
CA VAL A 40 -13.62 -10.24 4.77
C VAL A 40 -13.44 -9.33 5.99
N LEU A 41 -14.45 -9.23 6.86
CA LEU A 41 -14.41 -8.33 8.03
C LEU A 41 -13.62 -8.94 9.18
N ASN A 42 -13.56 -10.26 9.27
CA ASN A 42 -12.79 -11.01 10.26
C ASN A 42 -11.38 -11.34 9.73
N GLY A 43 -10.73 -10.41 9.07
CA GLY A 43 -9.46 -10.57 8.38
C GLY A 43 -8.35 -11.26 9.20
N CYS A 44 -7.28 -11.64 8.54
CA CYS A 44 -6.15 -12.42 9.07
C CYS A 44 -5.25 -11.67 10.09
N GLY A 45 -5.70 -10.52 10.60
CA GLY A 45 -4.95 -9.73 11.60
C GLY A 45 -3.72 -9.01 11.05
N LYS A 46 -3.44 -9.11 9.75
CA LYS A 46 -2.33 -8.39 9.10
C LYS A 46 -2.81 -7.06 8.51
N VAL A 47 -1.94 -6.07 8.54
CA VAL A 47 -2.15 -4.80 7.86
C VAL A 47 -1.29 -4.75 6.60
N GLY A 48 -1.91 -4.47 5.47
CA GLY A 48 -1.21 -4.23 4.20
C GLY A 48 -1.13 -2.75 3.89
N VAL A 49 0.04 -2.27 3.48
CA VAL A 49 0.26 -0.92 2.96
C VAL A 49 0.85 -1.01 1.57
N LYS A 50 0.29 -0.26 0.65
CA LYS A 50 0.72 -0.18 -0.74
C LYS A 50 1.16 1.24 -1.04
N VAL A 51 2.39 1.40 -1.54
CA VAL A 51 2.97 2.69 -1.88
C VAL A 51 3.41 2.71 -3.35
N PRO A 52 3.34 3.87 -4.02
CA PRO A 52 3.81 4.00 -5.39
C PRO A 52 5.34 3.96 -5.46
N GLN A 53 5.86 3.50 -6.59
CA GLN A 53 7.26 3.60 -6.98
C GLN A 53 7.38 4.59 -8.13
N PHE A 54 8.38 5.48 -8.07
CA PHE A 54 8.62 6.50 -9.10
C PHE A 54 9.98 6.30 -9.75
N SER A 55 10.03 6.34 -11.08
CA SER A 55 11.28 6.17 -11.83
C SER A 55 12.26 7.31 -11.62
N PHE A 56 11.77 8.54 -11.39
CA PHE A 56 12.63 9.71 -11.14
C PHE A 56 13.51 9.52 -9.90
N SER A 57 13.12 8.71 -8.93
CA SER A 57 13.95 8.42 -7.75
C SER A 57 15.26 7.68 -8.09
N ARG A 58 15.35 7.11 -9.30
CA ARG A 58 16.52 6.38 -9.83
C ARG A 58 17.25 7.14 -10.92
N LEU A 59 16.74 8.29 -11.37
CA LEU A 59 17.29 9.08 -12.46
C LEU A 59 17.85 10.39 -11.91
N ALA A 60 19.17 10.53 -11.88
CA ALA A 60 19.81 11.76 -11.42
C ALA A 60 19.36 12.94 -12.31
N GLY A 61 18.91 14.03 -11.66
CA GLY A 61 18.45 15.24 -12.35
C GLY A 61 17.04 15.17 -12.96
N ALA A 62 16.30 14.08 -12.74
CA ALA A 62 14.91 14.02 -13.16
C ALA A 62 14.03 14.93 -12.30
N ASP A 63 12.99 15.51 -12.92
CA ASP A 63 12.00 16.32 -12.23
C ASP A 63 11.15 15.43 -11.29
N PHE A 64 11.11 15.79 -10.03
CA PHE A 64 10.34 15.10 -8.99
C PHE A 64 8.99 15.78 -8.69
N MET A 65 8.65 16.86 -9.39
CA MET A 65 7.38 17.56 -9.19
C MET A 65 6.22 16.69 -9.66
N LEU A 66 5.35 16.33 -8.72
CA LEU A 66 4.14 15.58 -9.00
C LEU A 66 3.01 16.54 -9.36
N GLY A 67 2.39 16.31 -10.53
CA GLY A 67 1.22 17.04 -11.00
C GLY A 67 -0.08 16.25 -10.80
N VAL A 68 -1.07 16.62 -11.58
CA VAL A 68 -2.39 15.97 -11.58
C VAL A 68 -2.35 14.57 -12.19
N GLU A 69 -1.42 14.35 -13.11
CA GLU A 69 -1.25 13.07 -13.80
C GLU A 69 -0.52 12.05 -12.93
N MET A 70 -0.88 10.78 -13.11
CA MET A 70 -0.22 9.68 -12.42
C MET A 70 1.17 9.44 -13.01
N ALA A 71 2.22 9.70 -12.22
CA ALA A 71 3.62 9.56 -12.62
C ALA A 71 4.30 8.30 -12.04
N SER A 72 3.56 7.48 -11.29
CA SER A 72 4.10 6.24 -10.71
C SER A 72 4.36 5.18 -11.77
N THR A 73 5.51 4.50 -11.67
CA THR A 73 5.96 3.45 -12.61
C THR A 73 5.80 2.03 -12.06
N GLY A 74 5.42 1.91 -10.79
CA GLY A 74 5.21 0.65 -10.11
C GLY A 74 4.62 0.86 -8.73
N GLU A 75 4.52 -0.22 -7.98
CA GLU A 75 3.95 -0.24 -6.65
C GLU A 75 4.70 -1.26 -5.79
N VAL A 76 4.85 -0.95 -4.51
CA VAL A 76 5.38 -1.87 -3.49
C VAL A 76 4.31 -2.10 -2.45
N ALA A 77 4.13 -3.36 -2.04
CA ALA A 77 3.23 -3.72 -0.96
C ALA A 77 4.02 -4.41 0.16
N CYS A 78 3.82 -3.96 1.38
CA CYS A 78 4.39 -4.56 2.57
C CYS A 78 3.31 -4.84 3.61
N PHE A 79 3.59 -5.82 4.46
CA PHE A 79 2.68 -6.27 5.50
C PHE A 79 3.33 -6.12 6.87
N GLY A 80 2.51 -5.86 7.87
CA GLY A 80 2.94 -5.74 9.26
C GLY A 80 1.81 -6.07 10.22
N ASP A 81 2.14 -6.17 11.49
CA ASP A 81 1.15 -6.41 12.55
C ASP A 81 0.31 -5.16 12.84
N ASN A 82 0.84 -4.00 12.48
CA ASN A 82 0.12 -2.74 12.56
C ASN A 82 0.46 -1.82 11.38
N ARG A 83 -0.34 -0.75 11.23
CA ARG A 83 -0.22 0.21 10.13
C ARG A 83 1.14 0.92 10.06
N PHE A 84 1.75 1.20 11.19
CA PHE A 84 3.02 1.94 11.25
C PHE A 84 4.18 1.07 10.78
N GLU A 85 4.19 -0.18 11.20
CA GLU A 85 5.18 -1.16 10.75
C GLU A 85 5.06 -1.43 9.25
N ALA A 86 3.84 -1.71 8.75
CA ALA A 86 3.60 -1.95 7.34
C ALA A 86 3.99 -0.72 6.49
N TYR A 87 3.69 0.47 6.98
CA TYR A 87 4.04 1.73 6.29
C TYR A 87 5.55 1.95 6.27
N LEU A 88 6.24 1.80 7.40
CA LEU A 88 7.70 1.95 7.46
C LEU A 88 8.41 0.95 6.54
N LYS A 89 8.00 -0.32 6.56
CA LYS A 89 8.52 -1.33 5.64
C LYS A 89 8.33 -0.93 4.16
N SER A 90 7.17 -0.37 3.83
CA SER A 90 6.87 0.10 2.48
C SER A 90 7.76 1.27 2.06
N MET A 91 7.99 2.23 2.95
CA MET A 91 8.91 3.34 2.70
C MET A 91 10.35 2.84 2.48
N MET A 92 10.83 1.97 3.34
CA MET A 92 12.19 1.39 3.21
C MET A 92 12.34 0.62 1.91
N SER A 93 11.32 -0.10 1.49
CA SER A 93 11.31 -0.85 0.21
C SER A 93 11.35 0.06 -1.03
N THR A 94 10.96 1.33 -0.90
CA THR A 94 11.05 2.33 -1.98
C THR A 94 12.31 3.20 -1.91
N GLY A 95 13.24 2.88 -1.01
CA GLY A 95 14.55 3.53 -0.91
C GLY A 95 14.68 4.53 0.25
N PHE A 96 13.66 4.64 1.11
CA PHE A 96 13.80 5.44 2.32
C PHE A 96 14.79 4.78 3.28
N THR A 97 15.73 5.57 3.78
CA THR A 97 16.68 5.14 4.81
C THR A 97 16.38 5.86 6.12
N ILE A 98 16.43 5.12 7.22
CA ILE A 98 16.23 5.71 8.55
C ILE A 98 17.43 6.59 8.87
N PRO A 99 17.22 7.87 9.23
CA PRO A 99 18.32 8.75 9.59
C PRO A 99 19.06 8.27 10.84
N GLU A 100 20.38 8.20 10.78
CA GLU A 100 21.20 7.70 11.91
C GLU A 100 21.67 8.81 12.86
N LYS A 101 21.77 10.06 12.41
CA LYS A 101 22.36 11.16 13.18
C LYS A 101 21.40 12.30 13.47
N SER A 102 20.79 12.85 12.45
CA SER A 102 19.93 14.03 12.58
C SER A 102 18.83 14.02 11.53
N ILE A 103 17.71 14.64 11.85
CA ILE A 103 16.58 14.81 10.96
C ILE A 103 16.11 16.26 10.98
N LEU A 104 15.88 16.83 9.81
CA LEU A 104 15.18 18.11 9.66
C LEU A 104 13.69 17.81 9.44
N LEU A 105 12.87 18.27 10.39
CA LEU A 105 11.40 18.16 10.30
C LEU A 105 10.83 19.51 9.90
N SER A 106 10.18 19.55 8.72
CA SER A 106 9.38 20.69 8.30
C SER A 106 7.93 20.21 8.15
N ILE A 107 7.10 20.57 9.11
CA ILE A 107 5.69 20.16 9.15
C ILE A 107 4.85 21.39 8.89
N GLY A 108 3.93 21.30 7.92
CA GLY A 108 2.98 22.35 7.63
C GLY A 108 1.96 22.58 8.77
N THR A 109 1.07 23.54 8.57
CA THR A 109 0.08 24.00 9.57
C THR A 109 -1.02 22.98 9.93
N PHE A 110 -0.96 21.77 9.45
CA PHE A 110 -1.90 20.72 9.85
C PHE A 110 -1.67 20.32 11.31
N LYS A 111 -2.69 20.50 12.14
CA LYS A 111 -2.67 20.01 13.53
C LYS A 111 -2.65 18.49 13.50
N VAL A 112 -1.47 17.89 13.63
CA VAL A 112 -1.33 16.46 13.86
C VAL A 112 -1.57 16.24 15.36
N SER A 113 -2.71 15.69 15.72
CA SER A 113 -2.92 15.20 17.08
C SER A 113 -2.19 13.85 17.22
N PHE A 114 -1.04 13.88 17.88
CA PHE A 114 -0.42 12.62 18.31
C PHE A 114 -1.25 12.03 19.44
N PRO A 115 -1.59 10.75 19.40
CA PRO A 115 -2.18 10.10 20.56
C PRO A 115 -1.16 10.19 21.71
N LYS A 116 -1.58 10.76 22.84
CA LYS A 116 -0.77 10.74 24.06
C LYS A 116 -0.61 9.27 24.45
N HIS A 117 0.61 8.76 24.41
CA HIS A 117 0.91 7.51 25.07
C HIS A 117 0.68 7.71 26.56
N SER A 118 -0.37 7.12 27.11
CA SER A 118 -0.50 6.92 28.55
C SER A 118 0.59 5.95 28.96
N THR A 119 1.51 6.43 29.78
CA THR A 119 2.47 5.63 30.54
C THR A 119 1.77 4.63 31.43
#